data_6cf700d8a9cfcd8ee187822e7945d9fb
#
_entry.id   6cf700d8a9cfcd8ee187822e7945d9fb
#
_cell.length_a   1.000
_cell.length_b   1.000
_cell.length_c   1.000
_cell.angle_alpha   90.00
_cell.angle_beta   90.00
_cell.angle_gamma   90.00
#
_symmetry.space_group_name_H-M   'P 1'
#
loop_
_entity.id
_entity.type
_entity.pdbx_description
1 polymer ?
#
loop_
_entity_poly.entity_id
_entity_poly.type
_entity_poly.pdbx_seq_one_letter_code
_entity_poly.pdbx_strand_id
1 'polypeptide(L)'
;MIAFDYIAAEDIDAAIRAASAGSRFVAGGTNLVDLMKLGVERPTTVIDVNSLMRRDASLAAVTDLPNGGVRLGALARMSDVAWNATIRDRYPLVSQALLFGASGQLRNMASLGGNILQRTRCPYFRDTATACNKREPGSGCPAIGAR
;
A
#
# COMPACT_ATOMS: atom_id res chain seq x y z
N MET A 1 -2.33 -7.85 -17.50
CA MET A 1 -2.92 -8.29 -16.23
C MET A 1 -3.58 -9.63 -16.46
N ILE A 2 -3.32 -10.64 -15.63
CA ILE A 2 -3.98 -11.95 -15.68
C ILE A 2 -5.33 -11.89 -14.96
N ALA A 3 -6.21 -12.88 -15.22
CA ALA A 3 -7.46 -13.04 -14.48
C ALA A 3 -7.18 -13.36 -13.00
N PHE A 4 -8.04 -12.89 -12.12
CA PHE A 4 -7.96 -13.12 -10.67
C PHE A 4 -9.37 -13.12 -10.07
N ASP A 5 -9.54 -13.79 -8.94
CA ASP A 5 -10.75 -13.73 -8.14
C ASP A 5 -10.74 -12.45 -7.27
N TYR A 6 -11.91 -11.82 -7.13
CA TYR A 6 -12.07 -10.64 -6.29
C TYR A 6 -12.98 -10.94 -5.10
N ILE A 7 -12.49 -10.63 -3.90
CA ILE A 7 -13.21 -10.82 -2.64
C ILE A 7 -13.30 -9.46 -1.92
N ALA A 8 -14.51 -8.96 -1.69
CA ALA A 8 -14.72 -7.85 -0.78
C ALA A 8 -14.83 -8.41 0.65
N ALA A 9 -13.83 -8.12 1.50
CA ALA A 9 -13.80 -8.65 2.86
C ALA A 9 -14.93 -8.04 3.70
N GLU A 10 -15.72 -8.87 4.35
CA GLU A 10 -16.82 -8.42 5.21
C GLU A 10 -16.31 -7.91 6.56
N ASP A 11 -15.29 -8.54 7.11
CA ASP A 11 -14.61 -8.18 8.35
C ASP A 11 -13.12 -8.57 8.30
N ILE A 12 -12.37 -8.21 9.35
CA ILE A 12 -10.92 -8.46 9.46
C ILE A 12 -10.63 -9.97 9.43
N ASP A 13 -11.41 -10.76 10.15
CA ASP A 13 -11.20 -12.21 10.23
C ASP A 13 -11.47 -12.88 8.87
N ALA A 14 -12.49 -12.42 8.13
CA ALA A 14 -12.74 -12.87 6.77
C ALA A 14 -11.59 -12.50 5.82
N ALA A 15 -11.03 -11.29 5.94
CA ALA A 15 -9.87 -10.88 5.18
C ALA A 15 -8.65 -11.77 5.47
N ILE A 16 -8.41 -12.08 6.74
CA ILE A 16 -7.30 -12.95 7.17
C ILE A 16 -7.51 -14.38 6.67
N ARG A 17 -8.71 -14.93 6.79
CA ARG A 17 -9.02 -16.29 6.31
C ARG A 17 -8.87 -16.43 4.79
N ALA A 18 -9.20 -15.38 4.04
CA ALA A 18 -9.02 -15.37 2.58
C ALA A 18 -7.55 -15.22 2.14
N ALA A 19 -6.66 -14.81 3.05
CA ALA A 19 -5.25 -14.60 2.75
C ALA A 19 -4.54 -15.93 2.51
N SER A 20 -3.80 -16.02 1.40
CA SER A 20 -2.99 -17.16 1.01
C SER A 20 -1.73 -16.69 0.29
N ALA A 21 -0.81 -17.61 -0.04
CA ALA A 21 0.40 -17.27 -0.77
C ALA A 21 0.13 -16.61 -2.14
N GLY A 22 -1.00 -16.97 -2.80
CA GLY A 22 -1.43 -16.42 -4.09
C GLY A 22 -2.31 -15.17 -4.00
N SER A 23 -2.66 -14.72 -2.79
CA SER A 23 -3.53 -13.56 -2.62
C SER A 23 -2.76 -12.26 -2.38
N ARG A 24 -3.44 -11.12 -2.62
CA ARG A 24 -2.98 -9.77 -2.26
C ARG A 24 -4.13 -8.93 -1.73
N PHE A 25 -3.87 -8.16 -0.69
CA PHE A 25 -4.81 -7.14 -0.23
C PHE A 25 -4.78 -5.91 -1.14
N VAL A 26 -5.93 -5.38 -1.45
CA VAL A 26 -6.09 -4.10 -2.16
C VAL A 26 -6.85 -3.09 -1.30
N ALA A 27 -6.29 -1.89 -1.17
CA ALA A 27 -6.95 -0.72 -0.62
C ALA A 27 -7.13 0.31 -1.76
N GLY A 28 -6.33 1.38 -1.82
CA GLY A 28 -6.39 2.35 -2.91
C GLY A 28 -5.90 1.85 -4.27
N GLY A 29 -5.24 0.70 -4.34
CA GLY A 29 -4.78 0.07 -5.58
C GLY A 29 -3.58 0.75 -6.25
N THR A 30 -3.15 1.91 -5.79
CA THR A 30 -2.15 2.77 -6.44
C THR A 30 -0.76 2.14 -6.59
N ASN A 31 -0.47 1.07 -5.86
CA ASN A 31 0.75 0.29 -6.03
C ASN A 31 0.44 -1.10 -6.61
N LEU A 32 -0.51 -1.85 -6.04
CA LEU A 32 -0.80 -3.21 -6.47
C LEU A 32 -1.28 -3.26 -7.92
N VAL A 33 -2.27 -2.45 -8.30
CA VAL A 33 -2.85 -2.47 -9.65
C VAL A 33 -1.81 -2.06 -10.70
N ASP A 34 -0.95 -1.10 -10.37
CA ASP A 34 0.17 -0.70 -11.22
C ASP A 34 1.13 -1.87 -11.49
N LEU A 35 1.55 -2.60 -10.44
CA LEU A 35 2.41 -3.78 -10.58
C LEU A 35 1.71 -4.96 -11.28
N MET A 36 0.39 -5.10 -11.13
CA MET A 36 -0.40 -6.10 -11.87
C MET A 36 -0.45 -5.77 -13.37
N LYS A 37 -0.56 -4.50 -13.74
CA LYS A 37 -0.52 -4.05 -15.15
C LYS A 37 0.84 -4.34 -15.79
N LEU A 38 1.93 -4.21 -15.03
CA LEU A 38 3.28 -4.55 -15.47
C LEU A 38 3.56 -6.07 -15.46
N GLY A 39 2.67 -6.88 -14.91
CA GLY A 39 2.89 -8.33 -14.75
C GLY A 39 3.93 -8.69 -13.68
N VAL A 40 4.32 -7.75 -12.82
CA VAL A 40 5.24 -7.95 -11.70
C VAL A 40 4.54 -8.66 -10.54
N GLU A 41 3.33 -8.21 -10.19
CA GLU A 41 2.45 -8.92 -9.25
C GLU A 41 1.36 -9.65 -10.05
N ARG A 42 1.18 -10.93 -9.75
CA ARG A 42 0.24 -11.82 -10.45
C ARG A 42 -0.60 -12.61 -9.43
N PRO A 43 -1.38 -11.92 -8.59
CA PRO A 43 -2.21 -12.62 -7.61
C PRO A 43 -3.29 -13.43 -8.32
N THR A 44 -3.61 -14.59 -7.75
CA THR A 44 -4.80 -15.38 -8.13
C THR A 44 -6.06 -14.86 -7.46
N THR A 45 -5.90 -14.17 -6.32
CA THR A 45 -7.00 -13.58 -5.56
C THR A 45 -6.64 -12.19 -5.08
N VAL A 46 -7.54 -11.23 -5.27
CA VAL A 46 -7.43 -9.86 -4.74
C VAL A 46 -8.49 -9.67 -3.67
N ILE A 47 -8.06 -9.33 -2.45
CA ILE A 47 -8.92 -9.13 -1.29
C ILE A 47 -9.06 -7.63 -1.05
N ASP A 48 -10.25 -7.09 -1.28
CA ASP A 48 -10.54 -5.68 -1.03
C ASP A 48 -10.83 -5.46 0.46
N VAL A 49 -10.02 -4.59 1.07
CA VAL A 49 -10.13 -4.20 2.48
C VAL A 49 -10.83 -2.86 2.70
N ASN A 50 -11.26 -2.16 1.64
CA ASN A 50 -11.95 -0.87 1.79
C ASN A 50 -13.31 -0.99 2.50
N SER A 51 -14.00 -2.12 2.32
CA SER A 51 -15.27 -2.43 2.99
C SER A 51 -15.16 -2.43 4.50
N LEU A 52 -13.99 -2.76 5.06
CA LEU A 52 -13.75 -2.84 6.51
C LEU A 52 -13.98 -1.51 7.23
N MET A 53 -13.70 -0.36 6.56
CA MET A 53 -13.93 0.97 7.14
C MET A 53 -15.40 1.24 7.50
N ARG A 54 -16.35 0.54 6.86
CA ARG A 54 -17.78 0.67 7.17
C ARG A 54 -18.15 0.04 8.52
N ARG A 55 -17.40 -0.96 8.96
CA ARG A 55 -17.60 -1.67 10.24
C ARG A 55 -16.70 -1.13 11.35
N ASP A 56 -15.49 -0.70 10.98
CA ASP A 56 -14.52 -0.14 11.92
C ASP A 56 -13.88 1.13 11.33
N ALA A 57 -14.47 2.28 11.66
CA ALA A 57 -13.98 3.58 11.22
C ALA A 57 -12.57 3.89 11.76
N SER A 58 -12.11 3.22 12.83
CA SER A 58 -10.78 3.42 13.38
C SER A 58 -9.67 3.04 12.40
N LEU A 59 -9.96 2.16 11.45
CA LEU A 59 -9.03 1.77 10.38
C LEU A 59 -8.66 2.91 9.44
N ALA A 60 -9.46 3.98 9.38
CA ALA A 60 -9.19 5.18 8.60
C ALA A 60 -8.97 6.43 9.46
N ALA A 61 -9.00 6.31 10.79
CA ALA A 61 -8.92 7.45 11.69
C ALA A 61 -7.48 7.88 12.00
N VAL A 62 -7.34 9.16 12.35
CA VAL A 62 -6.21 9.74 13.06
C VAL A 62 -6.66 9.96 14.51
N THR A 63 -6.06 9.29 15.48
CA THR A 63 -6.53 9.28 16.87
C THR A 63 -5.38 9.63 17.82
N ASP A 64 -5.57 10.63 18.65
CA ASP A 64 -4.65 10.93 19.75
C ASP A 64 -4.66 9.81 20.78
N LEU A 65 -3.47 9.47 21.30
CA LEU A 65 -3.30 8.47 22.33
C LEU A 65 -3.06 9.13 23.70
N PRO A 66 -3.46 8.50 24.82
CA PRO A 66 -3.28 9.04 26.17
C PRO A 66 -1.83 9.38 26.52
N ASN A 67 -0.86 8.67 25.93
CA ASN A 67 0.57 8.91 26.11
C ASN A 67 1.15 10.05 25.28
N GLY A 68 0.30 10.83 24.61
CA GLY A 68 0.71 11.92 23.72
C GLY A 68 1.12 11.48 22.31
N GLY A 69 1.08 10.18 22.00
CA GLY A 69 1.29 9.67 20.64
C GLY A 69 0.05 9.83 19.75
N VAL A 70 0.17 9.44 18.48
CA VAL A 70 -0.94 9.41 17.53
C VAL A 70 -1.00 8.05 16.85
N ARG A 71 -2.19 7.46 16.80
CA ARG A 71 -2.48 6.28 16.00
C ARG A 71 -3.02 6.70 14.63
N LEU A 72 -2.43 6.15 13.59
CA LEU A 72 -2.87 6.35 12.22
C LEU A 72 -3.48 5.03 11.72
N GLY A 73 -4.72 5.07 11.29
CA GLY A 73 -5.40 3.91 10.71
C GLY A 73 -4.73 3.49 9.40
N ALA A 74 -4.57 2.19 9.18
CA ALA A 74 -3.89 1.67 7.99
C ALA A 74 -4.61 2.02 6.67
N LEU A 75 -5.92 2.23 6.72
CA LEU A 75 -6.75 2.60 5.57
C LEU A 75 -6.97 4.11 5.45
N ALA A 76 -6.44 4.93 6.38
CA ALA A 76 -6.46 6.39 6.25
C ALA A 76 -5.81 6.80 4.92
N ARG A 77 -6.43 7.73 4.21
CA ARG A 77 -5.87 8.23 2.95
C ARG A 77 -4.66 9.12 3.23
N MET A 78 -3.65 9.04 2.39
CA MET A 78 -2.43 9.85 2.52
C MET A 78 -2.77 11.35 2.55
N SER A 79 -3.73 11.81 1.75
CA SER A 79 -4.20 13.20 1.75
C SER A 79 -4.83 13.59 3.09
N ASP A 80 -5.69 12.73 3.66
CA ASP A 80 -6.38 13.04 4.91
C ASP A 80 -5.39 13.14 6.07
N VAL A 81 -4.42 12.23 6.14
CA VAL A 81 -3.34 12.26 7.13
C VAL A 81 -2.46 13.50 6.94
N ALA A 82 -2.07 13.81 5.70
CA ALA A 82 -1.20 14.95 5.40
C ALA A 82 -1.83 16.30 5.80
N TRP A 83 -3.15 16.44 5.65
CA TRP A 83 -3.87 17.67 5.97
C TRP A 83 -4.48 17.68 7.37
N ASN A 84 -4.36 16.61 8.14
CA ASN A 84 -4.85 16.56 9.50
C ASN A 84 -4.10 17.57 10.39
N ALA A 85 -4.86 18.38 11.17
CA ALA A 85 -4.29 19.45 11.99
C ALA A 85 -3.26 18.91 13.00
N THR A 86 -3.60 17.86 13.75
CA THR A 86 -2.68 17.23 14.71
C THR A 86 -1.37 16.80 14.05
N ILE A 87 -1.45 16.21 12.83
CA ILE A 87 -0.26 15.76 12.10
C ILE A 87 0.56 16.95 11.60
N ARG A 88 -0.08 17.98 11.07
CA ARG A 88 0.61 19.18 10.60
C ARG A 88 1.33 19.92 11.73
N ASP A 89 0.69 20.02 12.88
CA ASP A 89 1.18 20.87 13.98
C ASP A 89 2.21 20.10 14.84
N ARG A 90 1.97 18.82 15.13
CA ARG A 90 2.82 18.02 16.03
C ARG A 90 3.81 17.12 15.32
N TYR A 91 3.53 16.75 14.08
CA TYR A 91 4.36 15.84 13.26
C TYR A 91 4.58 16.40 11.84
N PRO A 92 5.05 17.65 11.71
CA PRO A 92 5.12 18.34 10.41
C PRO A 92 5.95 17.58 9.37
N LEU A 93 6.96 16.84 9.79
CA LEU A 93 7.77 16.00 8.90
C LEU A 93 6.93 14.91 8.22
N VAL A 94 5.98 14.30 8.95
CA VAL A 94 5.07 13.27 8.38
C VAL A 94 4.16 13.90 7.34
N SER A 95 3.54 15.05 7.67
CA SER A 95 2.70 15.80 6.72
C SER A 95 3.48 16.14 5.45
N GLN A 96 4.66 16.75 5.59
CA GLN A 96 5.50 17.15 4.47
C GLN A 96 5.93 15.95 3.61
N ALA A 97 6.40 14.86 4.24
CA ALA A 97 6.80 13.65 3.52
C ALA A 97 5.65 13.06 2.68
N LEU A 98 4.43 13.07 3.21
CA LEU A 98 3.25 12.64 2.47
C LEU A 98 2.92 13.60 1.32
N LEU A 99 3.02 14.91 1.51
CA LEU A 99 2.73 15.92 0.49
C LEU A 99 3.77 15.94 -0.64
N PHE A 100 5.04 15.65 -0.33
CA PHE A 100 6.10 15.50 -1.35
C PHE A 100 6.01 14.17 -2.10
N GLY A 101 5.29 13.19 -1.58
CA GLY A 101 5.08 11.89 -2.24
C GLY A 101 3.93 11.92 -3.24
N ALA A 102 4.12 11.33 -4.42
CA ALA A 102 3.09 11.10 -5.43
C ALA A 102 2.35 12.39 -5.90
N SER A 103 1.33 12.24 -6.74
CA SER A 103 0.41 13.33 -7.11
C SER A 103 -0.75 13.46 -6.13
N GLY A 104 -1.47 14.59 -6.16
CA GLY A 104 -2.68 14.79 -5.35
C GLY A 104 -3.72 13.68 -5.58
N GLN A 105 -3.94 13.30 -6.84
CA GLN A 105 -4.87 12.23 -7.21
C GLN A 105 -4.46 10.88 -6.59
N LEU A 106 -3.17 10.54 -6.65
CA LEU A 106 -2.67 9.31 -6.04
C LEU A 106 -2.80 9.34 -4.52
N ARG A 107 -2.48 10.47 -3.85
CA ARG A 107 -2.65 10.61 -2.40
C ARG A 107 -4.11 10.46 -1.94
N ASN A 108 -5.06 10.92 -2.75
CA ASN A 108 -6.49 10.78 -2.46
C ASN A 108 -6.97 9.32 -2.49
N MET A 109 -6.25 8.45 -3.19
CA MET A 109 -6.57 7.01 -3.29
C MET A 109 -5.70 6.15 -2.41
N ALA A 110 -4.41 6.47 -2.28
CA ALA A 110 -3.44 5.68 -1.54
C ALA A 110 -3.76 5.67 -0.04
N SER A 111 -3.78 4.48 0.55
CA SER A 111 -3.88 4.30 2.00
C SER A 111 -2.50 4.36 2.65
N LEU A 112 -2.46 4.74 3.92
CA LEU A 112 -1.21 4.84 4.68
C LEU A 112 -0.52 3.46 4.80
N GLY A 113 -1.26 2.41 5.14
CA GLY A 113 -0.74 1.03 5.18
C GLY A 113 -0.20 0.58 3.83
N GLY A 114 -0.94 0.85 2.74
CA GLY A 114 -0.47 0.55 1.39
C GLY A 114 0.80 1.33 1.02
N ASN A 115 0.94 2.56 1.49
CA ASN A 115 2.16 3.36 1.28
C ASN A 115 3.38 2.78 2.02
N ILE A 116 3.21 2.39 3.28
CA ILE A 116 4.30 1.78 4.08
C ILE A 116 4.72 0.43 3.49
N LEU A 117 3.77 -0.36 3.00
CA LEU A 117 3.99 -1.69 2.43
C LEU A 117 4.29 -1.68 0.92
N GLN A 118 4.47 -0.49 0.32
CA GLN A 118 4.73 -0.39 -1.12
C GLN A 118 6.03 -1.10 -1.52
N ARG A 119 6.05 -1.61 -2.75
CA ARG A 119 7.23 -2.22 -3.35
C ARG A 119 8.16 -1.15 -3.94
N THR A 120 9.39 -1.55 -4.22
CA THR A 120 10.41 -0.67 -4.80
C THR A 120 10.00 -0.06 -6.14
N ARG A 121 10.53 1.13 -6.45
CA ARG A 121 10.42 1.81 -7.76
C ARG A 121 11.59 1.50 -8.69
N CYS A 122 12.48 0.57 -8.33
CA CYS A 122 13.61 0.15 -9.14
C CYS A 122 13.14 -0.27 -10.55
N PRO A 123 13.72 0.26 -11.63
CA PRO A 123 13.33 -0.07 -13.01
C PRO A 123 13.52 -1.57 -13.30
N TYR A 124 14.59 -2.19 -12.82
CA TYR A 124 14.83 -3.63 -13.00
C TYR A 124 13.79 -4.50 -12.27
N PHE A 125 13.27 -4.06 -11.13
CA PHE A 125 12.17 -4.74 -10.45
C PHE A 125 10.87 -4.64 -11.26
N ARG A 126 10.64 -3.50 -11.91
CA ARG A 126 9.40 -3.20 -12.65
C ARG A 126 9.38 -3.75 -14.07
N ASP A 127 10.53 -4.12 -14.61
CA ASP A 127 10.67 -4.76 -15.92
C ASP A 127 10.86 -6.27 -15.76
N THR A 128 9.84 -7.04 -16.17
CA THR A 128 9.84 -8.50 -16.04
C THR A 128 10.82 -9.21 -16.99
N ALA A 129 11.38 -8.52 -17.98
CA ALA A 129 12.40 -9.06 -18.87
C ALA A 129 13.82 -9.03 -18.25
N THR A 130 14.03 -8.25 -17.18
CA THR A 130 15.34 -8.14 -16.53
C THR A 130 15.45 -9.07 -15.31
N ALA A 131 16.67 -9.53 -15.00
CA ALA A 131 16.96 -10.27 -13.77
C ALA A 131 16.74 -9.36 -12.54
N CYS A 132 16.10 -9.87 -11.49
CA CYS A 132 15.89 -9.10 -10.26
C CYS A 132 15.75 -10.03 -9.04
N ASN A 133 16.75 -10.06 -8.17
CA ASN A 133 16.75 -10.86 -6.94
C ASN A 133 15.56 -10.55 -6.00
N LYS A 134 14.99 -9.34 -6.07
CA LYS A 134 13.83 -8.96 -5.25
C LYS A 134 12.52 -9.52 -5.81
N ARG A 135 12.43 -9.74 -7.11
CA ARG A 135 11.28 -10.36 -7.77
C ARG A 135 11.42 -11.88 -7.80
N GLU A 136 12.61 -12.35 -8.15
CA GLU A 136 12.95 -13.76 -8.25
C GLU A 136 14.32 -13.99 -7.58
N PRO A 137 14.33 -14.49 -6.33
CA PRO A 137 15.57 -14.72 -5.59
C PRO A 137 16.57 -15.60 -6.36
N GLY A 138 17.81 -15.16 -6.45
CA GLY A 138 18.88 -15.88 -7.17
C GLY A 138 19.00 -15.55 -8.66
N SER A 139 18.08 -14.78 -9.25
CA SER A 139 18.13 -14.45 -10.69
C SER A 139 19.18 -13.40 -11.05
N GLY A 140 19.74 -12.71 -10.06
CA GLY A 140 20.73 -11.65 -10.27
C GLY A 140 20.15 -10.23 -10.14
N CYS A 141 21.04 -9.24 -10.37
CA CYS A 141 20.67 -7.82 -10.37
C CYS A 141 21.58 -7.05 -11.33
N PRO A 142 21.08 -6.44 -12.41
CA PRO A 142 21.90 -5.67 -13.36
C PRO A 142 22.58 -4.45 -12.74
N ALA A 143 22.07 -3.94 -11.60
CA ALA A 143 22.71 -2.82 -10.90
C ALA A 143 23.97 -3.22 -10.11
N ILE A 144 24.18 -4.53 -9.84
CA ILE A 144 25.38 -5.00 -9.16
C ILE A 144 26.50 -5.13 -10.18
N GLY A 145 27.61 -4.40 -9.96
CA GLY A 145 28.77 -4.40 -10.87
C GLY A 145 28.63 -3.44 -12.05
N ALA A 146 27.51 -2.74 -12.23
CA ALA A 146 27.41 -1.63 -13.14
C ALA A 146 28.26 -0.47 -12.60
N ARG A 147 29.28 -0.05 -13.36
CA ARG A 147 30.12 1.14 -13.12
C ARG A 147 29.80 2.21 -14.13
#